data_2f236df3114eab845dc4def67851e424
#
_entry.id   2f236df3114eab845dc4def67851e424
#
_cell.length_a   1.000
_cell.length_b   1.000
_cell.length_c   1.000
_cell.angle_alpha   90.00
_cell.angle_beta   90.00
_cell.angle_gamma   90.00
#
_symmetry.space_group_name_H-M   'P 1'
#
loop_
_entity.id
_entity.type
_entity.pdbx_description
1 polymer ?
#
loop_
_entity_poly.entity_id
_entity_poly.type
_entity_poly.pdbx_seq_one_letter_code
_entity_poly.pdbx_strand_id
1 'polypeptide(L)'
;TWLSSVHFMTAIIVGYLLFAPWLHLLAQRHQFITPADFLLHRYGNRGIDLLAPLVMTLALANYLLAQLVAMGRAMQGLTTADPVVAFAWGVVLLAGIMLVYETKVGFRAVAWTDVIQGIALAIGFGALLVMVFSMSGWPGETTRALMDGGAQLRAGVLPPGARASRNWVSYVIIFGLGAALYPQAIQRIYAARSGAVLRRSLAVMVFLPLLSSLVAVTVGVTAAAHVPGLEGAAADRVLSVVFHQVQASSAFGYWLV
;
A
#
# COMPACT_ATOMS: atom_id res chain seq x y z
N THR A 1 -8.73 -8.28 9.13
CA THR A 1 -10.03 -7.65 9.47
C THR A 1 -10.12 -6.26 8.89
N TRP A 2 -11.30 -5.81 8.47
CA TRP A 2 -11.56 -4.45 7.94
C TRP A 2 -11.01 -3.34 8.85
N LEU A 3 -11.00 -3.57 10.16
CA LEU A 3 -10.44 -2.65 11.14
C LEU A 3 -8.95 -2.36 10.89
N SER A 4 -8.18 -3.34 10.43
CA SER A 4 -6.73 -3.20 10.19
C SER A 4 -6.41 -2.19 9.10
N SER A 5 -7.22 -2.14 8.05
CA SER A 5 -6.98 -1.22 6.92
C SER A 5 -7.28 0.24 7.29
N VAL A 6 -8.36 0.48 8.06
CA VAL A 6 -8.76 1.83 8.46
C VAL A 6 -7.70 2.47 9.37
N HIS A 7 -7.19 1.74 10.36
CA HIS A 7 -6.22 2.31 11.31
C HIS A 7 -4.86 2.57 10.68
N PHE A 8 -4.40 1.66 9.82
CA PHE A 8 -3.11 1.79 9.14
C PHE A 8 -3.03 3.14 8.42
N MET A 9 -4.04 3.45 7.63
CA MET A 9 -4.07 4.67 6.84
C MET A 9 -4.30 5.91 7.70
N THR A 10 -5.19 5.86 8.67
CA THR A 10 -5.46 6.98 9.57
C THR A 10 -4.22 7.36 10.39
N ALA A 11 -3.52 6.37 10.94
CA ALA A 11 -2.32 6.59 11.73
C ALA A 11 -1.20 7.26 10.91
N ILE A 12 -0.96 6.79 9.69
CA ILE A 12 0.03 7.40 8.78
C ILE A 12 -0.35 8.85 8.45
N ILE A 13 -1.60 9.12 8.14
CA ILE A 13 -2.09 10.47 7.82
C ILE A 13 -1.83 11.41 9.01
N VAL A 14 -2.23 11.01 10.21
CA VAL A 14 -2.02 11.81 11.43
C VAL A 14 -0.54 12.05 11.65
N GLY A 15 0.30 11.03 11.50
CA GLY A 15 1.76 11.16 11.59
C GLY A 15 2.28 12.22 10.62
N TYR A 16 1.92 12.16 9.34
CA TYR A 16 2.38 13.16 8.37
C TYR A 16 1.85 14.57 8.64
N LEU A 17 0.61 14.72 9.05
CA LEU A 17 0.06 16.04 9.40
C LEU A 17 0.81 16.69 10.58
N LEU A 18 1.25 15.89 11.53
CA LEU A 18 2.01 16.36 12.68
C LEU A 18 3.46 16.72 12.34
N PHE A 19 4.15 15.87 11.58
CA PHE A 19 5.60 15.99 11.39
C PHE A 19 6.00 16.71 10.09
N ALA A 20 5.25 16.55 9.00
CA ALA A 20 5.69 17.03 7.70
C ALA A 20 5.90 18.55 7.61
N PRO A 21 5.04 19.41 8.16
CA PRO A 21 5.28 20.86 8.11
C PRO A 21 6.57 21.30 8.80
N TRP A 22 6.86 20.69 9.96
CA TRP A 22 8.08 20.98 10.72
C TRP A 22 9.34 20.46 10.04
N LEU A 23 9.28 19.24 9.52
CA LEU A 23 10.39 18.65 8.78
C LEU A 23 10.71 19.45 7.52
N HIS A 24 9.70 19.90 6.79
CA HIS A 24 9.88 20.75 5.62
C HIS A 24 10.56 22.07 5.97
N LEU A 25 10.10 22.75 7.04
CA LEU A 25 10.68 24.01 7.48
C LEU A 25 12.16 23.86 7.86
N LEU A 26 12.49 22.80 8.59
CA LEU A 26 13.88 22.50 8.99
C LEU A 26 14.73 22.16 7.74
N ALA A 27 14.22 21.35 6.83
CA ALA A 27 14.94 21.00 5.61
C ALA A 27 15.22 22.21 4.73
N GLN A 28 14.29 23.15 4.62
CA GLN A 28 14.52 24.41 3.89
C GLN A 28 15.58 25.30 4.54
N ARG A 29 15.66 25.32 5.88
CA ARG A 29 16.66 26.10 6.60
C ARG A 29 18.07 25.51 6.51
N HIS A 30 18.18 24.19 6.61
CA HIS A 30 19.46 23.49 6.73
C HIS A 30 19.85 22.73 5.46
N GLN A 31 19.03 22.82 4.40
CA GLN A 31 19.25 22.17 3.11
C GLN A 31 19.41 20.65 3.23
N PHE A 32 18.59 20.01 4.07
CA PHE A 32 18.60 18.55 4.22
C PHE A 32 18.09 17.87 2.96
N ILE A 33 18.75 16.80 2.55
CA ILE A 33 18.40 15.95 1.39
C ILE A 33 17.85 14.61 1.86
N THR A 34 18.44 14.08 2.92
CA THR A 34 18.09 12.78 3.49
C THR A 34 17.67 12.87 4.95
N PRO A 35 16.93 11.90 5.48
CA PRO A 35 16.64 11.86 6.91
C PRO A 35 17.90 11.78 7.80
N ALA A 36 18.98 11.20 7.28
CA ALA A 36 20.26 11.13 7.98
C ALA A 36 20.86 12.52 8.26
N ASP A 37 20.69 13.47 7.32
CA ASP A 37 21.19 14.85 7.50
C ASP A 37 20.54 15.52 8.71
N PHE A 38 19.24 15.29 8.92
CA PHE A 38 18.52 15.77 10.10
C PHE A 38 19.10 15.17 11.39
N LEU A 39 19.35 13.86 11.40
CA LEU A 39 19.89 13.18 12.57
C LEU A 39 21.31 13.64 12.88
N LEU A 40 22.16 13.79 11.86
CA LEU A 40 23.50 14.32 12.00
C LEU A 40 23.49 15.74 12.55
N HIS A 41 22.63 16.61 11.99
CA HIS A 41 22.47 17.99 12.47
C HIS A 41 22.01 18.05 13.94
N ARG A 42 21.10 17.15 14.33
CA ARG A 42 20.52 17.13 15.69
C ARG A 42 21.47 16.60 16.74
N TYR A 43 22.24 15.57 16.41
CA TYR A 43 23.03 14.81 17.36
C TYR A 43 24.56 15.03 17.23
N GLY A 44 25.03 15.47 16.07
CA GLY A 44 26.46 15.75 15.82
C GLY A 44 27.37 14.52 15.97
N ASN A 45 26.81 13.30 15.85
CA ASN A 45 27.52 12.06 16.14
C ASN A 45 27.73 11.24 14.86
N ARG A 46 29.00 10.95 14.53
CA ARG A 46 29.36 10.14 13.34
C ARG A 46 28.82 8.70 13.39
N GLY A 47 28.64 8.11 14.57
CA GLY A 47 28.06 6.80 14.72
C GLY A 47 26.60 6.78 14.24
N ILE A 48 25.83 7.82 14.56
CA ILE A 48 24.45 7.99 14.11
C ILE A 48 24.40 8.21 12.60
N ASP A 49 25.32 9.00 12.05
CA ASP A 49 25.44 9.28 10.62
C ASP A 49 25.68 8.02 9.77
N LEU A 50 26.38 7.03 10.30
CA LEU A 50 26.61 5.76 9.66
C LEU A 50 25.46 4.75 9.91
N LEU A 51 24.99 4.68 11.15
CA LEU A 51 24.00 3.69 11.57
C LEU A 51 22.62 3.97 10.99
N ALA A 52 22.20 5.24 10.95
CA ALA A 52 20.87 5.58 10.46
C ALA A 52 20.64 5.21 8.97
N PRO A 53 21.53 5.59 8.03
CA PRO A 53 21.39 5.14 6.64
C PRO A 53 21.45 3.63 6.49
N LEU A 54 22.27 2.93 7.28
CA LEU A 54 22.35 1.47 7.23
C LEU A 54 21.00 0.83 7.61
N VAL A 55 20.43 1.24 8.74
CA VAL A 55 19.12 0.74 9.19
C VAL A 55 18.02 1.09 8.19
N MET A 56 18.01 2.32 7.66
CA MET A 56 17.05 2.75 6.66
C MET A 56 17.18 1.94 5.37
N THR A 57 18.40 1.66 4.92
CA THR A 57 18.64 0.84 3.72
C THR A 57 18.15 -0.58 3.91
N LEU A 58 18.41 -1.20 5.06
CA LEU A 58 17.91 -2.54 5.38
C LEU A 58 16.38 -2.59 5.43
N ALA A 59 15.75 -1.57 6.02
CA ALA A 59 14.30 -1.46 6.05
C ALA A 59 13.70 -1.30 4.64
N LEU A 60 14.30 -0.47 3.80
CA LEU A 60 13.88 -0.28 2.40
C LEU A 60 14.13 -1.53 1.55
N ALA A 61 15.21 -2.28 1.78
CA ALA A 61 15.47 -3.54 1.10
C ALA A 61 14.38 -4.58 1.41
N ASN A 62 13.95 -4.66 2.67
CA ASN A 62 12.83 -5.52 3.06
C ASN A 62 11.51 -5.11 2.40
N TYR A 63 11.25 -3.79 2.31
CA TYR A 63 10.10 -3.26 1.59
C TYR A 63 10.15 -3.60 0.09
N LEU A 64 11.31 -3.42 -0.55
CA LEU A 64 11.52 -3.79 -1.96
C LEU A 64 11.27 -5.27 -2.21
N LEU A 65 11.77 -6.14 -1.32
CA LEU A 65 11.54 -7.58 -1.40
C LEU A 65 10.04 -7.90 -1.41
N ALA A 66 9.25 -7.25 -0.55
CA ALA A 66 7.79 -7.43 -0.53
C ALA A 66 7.14 -7.04 -1.87
N GLN A 67 7.60 -5.96 -2.52
CA GLN A 67 7.11 -5.54 -3.85
C GLN A 67 7.45 -6.57 -4.94
N LEU A 68 8.67 -7.09 -4.93
CA LEU A 68 9.10 -8.12 -5.89
C LEU A 68 8.27 -9.41 -5.73
N VAL A 69 8.03 -9.82 -4.49
CA VAL A 69 7.17 -10.98 -4.19
C VAL A 69 5.73 -10.73 -4.66
N ALA A 70 5.17 -9.54 -4.41
CA ALA A 70 3.82 -9.19 -4.86
C ALA A 70 3.69 -9.26 -6.39
N MET A 71 4.68 -8.76 -7.14
CA MET A 71 4.69 -8.84 -8.61
C MET A 71 4.83 -10.28 -9.10
N GLY A 72 5.70 -11.07 -8.47
CA GLY A 72 5.82 -12.49 -8.77
C GLY A 72 4.49 -13.24 -8.57
N ARG A 73 3.77 -12.97 -7.48
CA ARG A 73 2.45 -13.55 -7.20
C ARG A 73 1.37 -13.07 -8.19
N ALA A 74 1.39 -11.80 -8.55
CA ALA A 74 0.48 -11.27 -9.57
C ALA A 74 0.67 -12.00 -10.91
N MET A 75 1.90 -12.17 -11.37
CA MET A 75 2.20 -12.91 -12.60
C MET A 75 1.75 -14.38 -12.53
N GLN A 76 1.92 -15.04 -11.39
CA GLN A 76 1.38 -16.39 -11.19
C GLN A 76 -0.15 -16.46 -11.35
N GLY A 77 -0.85 -15.42 -10.93
CA GLY A 77 -2.31 -15.36 -11.04
C GLY A 77 -2.82 -14.99 -12.42
N LEU A 78 -2.01 -14.30 -13.24
CA LEU A 78 -2.42 -13.79 -14.56
C LEU A 78 -2.02 -14.73 -15.71
N THR A 79 -1.15 -15.71 -15.49
CA THR A 79 -0.65 -16.59 -16.54
C THR A 79 -0.98 -18.06 -16.26
N THR A 80 -1.11 -18.84 -17.31
CA THR A 80 -1.25 -20.30 -17.25
C THR A 80 0.11 -21.03 -17.30
N ALA A 81 1.21 -20.30 -17.28
CA ALA A 81 2.56 -20.85 -17.29
C ALA A 81 2.88 -21.58 -15.96
N ASP A 82 3.98 -22.34 -15.97
CA ASP A 82 4.48 -22.95 -14.73
C ASP A 82 4.62 -21.90 -13.61
N PRO A 83 4.10 -22.18 -12.41
CA PRO A 83 4.06 -21.18 -11.34
C PRO A 83 5.42 -20.62 -10.92
N VAL A 84 6.49 -21.43 -10.98
CA VAL A 84 7.84 -20.98 -10.63
C VAL A 84 8.38 -20.05 -11.71
N VAL A 85 8.17 -20.41 -12.98
CA VAL A 85 8.59 -19.61 -14.14
C VAL A 85 7.81 -18.29 -14.17
N ALA A 86 6.51 -18.30 -13.96
CA ALA A 86 5.68 -17.10 -13.90
C ALA A 86 6.13 -16.15 -12.79
N PHE A 87 6.40 -16.67 -11.59
CA PHE A 87 6.92 -15.89 -10.47
C PHE A 87 8.28 -15.24 -10.83
N ALA A 88 9.21 -16.01 -11.35
CA ALA A 88 10.53 -15.52 -11.71
C ALA A 88 10.47 -14.41 -12.76
N TRP A 89 9.64 -14.57 -13.80
CA TRP A 89 9.41 -13.52 -14.79
C TRP A 89 8.80 -12.26 -14.21
N GLY A 90 7.83 -12.37 -13.30
CA GLY A 90 7.26 -11.21 -12.61
C GLY A 90 8.32 -10.42 -11.84
N VAL A 91 9.17 -11.11 -11.09
CA VAL A 91 10.27 -10.49 -10.34
C VAL A 91 11.29 -9.84 -11.26
N VAL A 92 11.76 -10.56 -12.29
CA VAL A 92 12.79 -10.07 -13.23
C VAL A 92 12.28 -8.85 -14.02
N LEU A 93 11.03 -8.89 -14.49
CA LEU A 93 10.42 -7.80 -15.24
C LEU A 93 10.32 -6.54 -14.39
N LEU A 94 9.79 -6.64 -13.17
CA LEU A 94 9.70 -5.49 -12.27
C LEU A 94 11.07 -4.94 -11.92
N ALA A 95 12.01 -5.80 -11.51
CA ALA A 95 13.38 -5.40 -11.18
C ALA A 95 14.08 -4.73 -12.38
N GLY A 96 13.93 -5.30 -13.57
CA GLY A 96 14.51 -4.74 -14.79
C GLY A 96 13.95 -3.37 -15.15
N ILE A 97 12.63 -3.20 -15.10
CA ILE A 97 11.97 -1.91 -15.33
C ILE A 97 12.47 -0.88 -14.30
N MET A 98 12.47 -1.23 -13.02
CA MET A 98 12.92 -0.33 -11.95
C MET A 98 14.38 0.10 -12.16
N LEU A 99 15.29 -0.82 -12.41
CA LEU A 99 16.70 -0.52 -12.63
C LEU A 99 16.90 0.41 -13.83
N VAL A 100 16.23 0.16 -14.94
CA VAL A 100 16.38 0.96 -16.15
C VAL A 100 15.88 2.39 -15.93
N TYR A 101 14.71 2.55 -15.32
CA TYR A 101 14.12 3.87 -15.20
C TYR A 101 14.75 4.69 -14.06
N GLU A 102 15.13 4.08 -12.94
CA GLU A 102 15.80 4.79 -11.84
C GLU A 102 17.19 5.27 -12.21
N THR A 103 17.96 4.45 -12.96
CA THR A 103 19.32 4.82 -13.36
C THR A 103 19.37 5.89 -14.44
N LYS A 104 18.37 5.93 -15.33
CA LYS A 104 18.39 6.84 -16.49
C LYS A 104 17.71 8.17 -16.28
N VAL A 105 16.74 8.27 -15.39
CA VAL A 105 15.75 9.37 -15.45
C VAL A 105 15.79 10.31 -14.24
N GLY A 106 16.33 9.88 -13.11
CA GLY A 106 16.50 10.71 -11.92
C GLY A 106 15.17 11.07 -11.19
N PHE A 107 15.28 11.74 -10.04
CA PHE A 107 14.17 11.99 -9.09
C PHE A 107 12.96 12.70 -9.71
N ARG A 108 13.16 13.64 -10.65
CA ARG A 108 12.06 14.41 -11.26
C ARG A 108 11.14 13.54 -12.12
N ALA A 109 11.71 12.59 -12.83
CA ALA A 109 10.89 11.71 -13.66
C ALA A 109 10.22 10.61 -12.82
N VAL A 110 10.88 10.15 -11.75
CA VAL A 110 10.23 9.29 -10.75
C VAL A 110 8.97 9.96 -10.20
N ALA A 111 9.03 11.25 -9.89
CA ALA A 111 7.86 11.99 -9.41
C ALA A 111 6.73 12.06 -10.45
N TRP A 112 7.05 12.19 -11.75
CA TRP A 112 6.05 12.17 -12.83
C TRP A 112 5.44 10.77 -13.03
N THR A 113 6.25 9.73 -13.00
CA THR A 113 5.74 8.34 -13.10
C THR A 113 4.85 8.01 -11.91
N ASP A 114 5.17 8.47 -10.69
CA ASP A 114 4.32 8.32 -9.52
C ASP A 114 2.91 8.96 -9.73
N VAL A 115 2.85 10.12 -10.37
CA VAL A 115 1.57 10.78 -10.68
C VAL A 115 0.75 9.95 -11.67
N ILE A 116 1.38 9.49 -12.76
CA ILE A 116 0.71 8.64 -13.77
C ILE A 116 0.22 7.35 -13.13
N GLN A 117 1.06 6.69 -12.34
CA GLN A 117 0.69 5.47 -11.61
C GLN A 117 -0.43 5.73 -10.61
N GLY A 118 -0.41 6.85 -9.89
CA GLY A 118 -1.48 7.25 -8.98
C GLY A 118 -2.83 7.43 -9.67
N ILE A 119 -2.84 8.05 -10.85
CA ILE A 119 -4.05 8.19 -11.67
C ILE A 119 -4.53 6.82 -12.16
N ALA A 120 -3.62 6.00 -12.69
CA ALA A 120 -3.94 4.65 -13.14
C ALA A 120 -4.51 3.78 -12.01
N LEU A 121 -3.92 3.86 -10.80
CA LEU A 121 -4.44 3.19 -9.62
C LEU A 121 -5.84 3.69 -9.23
N ALA A 122 -6.08 4.99 -9.26
CA ALA A 122 -7.41 5.55 -8.94
C ALA A 122 -8.48 5.06 -9.92
N ILE A 123 -8.17 5.02 -11.22
CA ILE A 123 -9.05 4.46 -12.25
C ILE A 123 -9.25 2.95 -12.03
N GLY A 124 -8.17 2.20 -11.85
CA GLY A 124 -8.22 0.76 -11.61
C GLY A 124 -9.00 0.39 -10.36
N PHE A 125 -8.83 1.12 -9.27
CA PHE A 125 -9.60 0.92 -8.04
C PHE A 125 -11.08 1.24 -8.24
N GLY A 126 -11.41 2.32 -8.97
CA GLY A 126 -12.79 2.63 -9.32
C GLY A 126 -13.44 1.53 -10.14
N ALA A 127 -12.75 1.05 -11.18
CA ALA A 127 -13.22 -0.04 -12.01
C ALA A 127 -13.40 -1.33 -11.20
N LEU A 128 -12.45 -1.65 -10.32
CA LEU A 128 -12.51 -2.83 -9.45
C LEU A 128 -13.71 -2.76 -8.48
N LEU A 129 -14.00 -1.60 -7.90
CA LEU A 129 -15.18 -1.44 -7.05
C LEU A 129 -16.49 -1.67 -7.82
N VAL A 130 -16.61 -1.05 -9.00
CA VAL A 130 -17.79 -1.25 -9.87
C VAL A 130 -17.95 -2.74 -10.19
N MET A 131 -16.87 -3.40 -10.55
CA MET A 131 -16.83 -4.80 -10.87
C MET A 131 -17.26 -5.69 -9.70
N VAL A 132 -16.68 -5.46 -8.52
CA VAL A 132 -17.00 -6.22 -7.31
C VAL A 132 -18.47 -6.03 -6.91
N PHE A 133 -19.00 -4.81 -6.96
CA PHE A 133 -20.41 -4.56 -6.67
C PHE A 133 -21.37 -5.17 -7.70
N SER A 134 -20.97 -5.25 -8.97
CA SER A 134 -21.78 -5.92 -9.99
C SER A 134 -21.90 -7.43 -9.78
N MET A 135 -20.88 -8.05 -9.17
CA MET A 135 -20.87 -9.50 -8.88
C MET A 135 -21.59 -9.87 -7.59
N SER A 136 -21.33 -9.14 -6.53
CA SER A 136 -21.72 -9.51 -5.16
C SER A 136 -22.82 -8.64 -4.57
N GLY A 137 -23.38 -7.71 -5.38
CA GLY A 137 -24.34 -6.76 -4.89
C GLY A 137 -23.71 -5.73 -3.93
N TRP A 138 -24.56 -5.09 -3.13
CA TRP A 138 -24.12 -4.11 -2.17
C TRP A 138 -23.42 -4.75 -0.94
N PRO A 139 -22.54 -4.03 -0.23
CA PRO A 139 -21.80 -4.55 0.94
C PRO A 139 -22.66 -5.22 2.00
N GLY A 140 -23.95 -4.81 2.11
CA GLY A 140 -24.91 -5.44 3.00
C GLY A 140 -25.26 -6.89 2.64
N GLU A 141 -25.32 -7.21 1.35
CA GLU A 141 -25.61 -8.56 0.87
C GLU A 141 -24.42 -9.48 1.12
N THR A 142 -23.21 -9.02 0.81
CA THR A 142 -21.97 -9.75 1.11
C THR A 142 -21.81 -9.98 2.62
N THR A 143 -22.15 -8.99 3.45
CA THR A 143 -22.10 -9.14 4.90
C THR A 143 -23.10 -10.18 5.40
N ARG A 144 -24.30 -10.22 4.85
CA ARG A 144 -25.29 -11.27 5.17
C ARG A 144 -24.79 -12.66 4.77
N ALA A 145 -24.24 -12.81 3.56
CA ALA A 145 -23.67 -14.06 3.12
C ALA A 145 -22.54 -14.57 4.05
N LEU A 146 -21.72 -13.66 4.57
CA LEU A 146 -20.68 -14.00 5.58
C LEU A 146 -21.28 -14.36 6.95
N MET A 147 -22.36 -13.72 7.36
CA MET A 147 -23.05 -14.01 8.62
C MET A 147 -23.78 -15.37 8.57
N ASP A 148 -24.30 -15.73 7.41
CA ASP A 148 -24.99 -17.00 7.17
C ASP A 148 -23.99 -18.15 6.88
N GLY A 149 -22.76 -17.81 6.54
CA GLY A 149 -21.65 -18.75 6.37
C GLY A 149 -21.21 -19.40 7.67
N GLY A 150 -20.31 -20.37 7.58
CA GLY A 150 -19.81 -21.11 8.74
C GLY A 150 -19.19 -20.19 9.83
N ALA A 151 -18.98 -20.74 11.03
CA ALA A 151 -18.51 -20.00 12.21
C ALA A 151 -17.23 -19.18 11.95
N GLN A 152 -16.36 -19.63 11.07
CA GLN A 152 -15.10 -18.97 10.73
C GLN A 152 -15.31 -17.68 9.92
N LEU A 153 -16.23 -17.69 8.94
CA LEU A 153 -16.60 -16.50 8.16
C LEU A 153 -17.32 -15.48 9.03
N ARG A 154 -18.26 -15.94 9.85
CA ARG A 154 -18.98 -15.12 10.80
C ARG A 154 -18.06 -14.41 11.80
N ALA A 155 -17.03 -15.09 12.29
CA ALA A 155 -16.04 -14.50 13.21
C ALA A 155 -15.27 -13.32 12.58
N GLY A 156 -15.09 -13.31 11.26
CA GLY A 156 -14.44 -12.22 10.53
C GLY A 156 -15.25 -10.91 10.47
N VAL A 157 -16.57 -11.00 10.64
CA VAL A 157 -17.50 -9.85 10.56
C VAL A 157 -17.87 -9.29 11.94
N LEU A 158 -17.75 -10.10 12.98
CA LEU A 158 -18.05 -9.71 14.36
C LEU A 158 -17.04 -8.66 14.89
N PRO A 159 -17.47 -7.84 15.87
CA PRO A 159 -16.55 -6.92 16.56
C PRO A 159 -15.34 -7.66 17.13
N PRO A 160 -14.14 -7.07 17.04
CA PRO A 160 -12.94 -7.71 17.55
C PRO A 160 -12.97 -7.82 19.07
N GLY A 161 -12.50 -8.96 19.60
CA GLY A 161 -12.32 -9.14 21.03
C GLY A 161 -11.21 -8.25 21.61
N ALA A 162 -11.11 -8.16 22.94
CA ALA A 162 -10.18 -7.28 23.67
C ALA A 162 -8.71 -7.43 23.24
N ARG A 163 -8.26 -8.65 22.93
CA ARG A 163 -6.88 -8.90 22.44
C ARG A 163 -6.64 -8.28 21.07
N ALA A 164 -7.58 -8.47 20.14
CA ALA A 164 -7.49 -7.89 18.81
C ALA A 164 -7.56 -6.36 18.83
N SER A 165 -8.39 -5.79 19.71
CA SER A 165 -8.47 -4.34 19.92
C SER A 165 -7.18 -3.76 20.48
N ARG A 166 -6.52 -4.42 21.44
CA ARG A 166 -5.20 -3.99 21.95
C ARG A 166 -4.14 -4.03 20.88
N ASN A 167 -4.06 -5.12 20.12
CA ASN A 167 -3.13 -5.23 19.00
C ASN A 167 -3.38 -4.10 17.97
N TRP A 168 -4.64 -3.80 17.70
CA TRP A 168 -5.02 -2.71 16.81
C TRP A 168 -4.48 -1.36 17.29
N VAL A 169 -4.66 -1.00 18.57
CA VAL A 169 -4.11 0.24 19.14
C VAL A 169 -2.58 0.28 19.02
N SER A 170 -1.90 -0.84 19.31
CA SER A 170 -0.46 -0.94 19.14
C SER A 170 -0.02 -0.66 17.70
N TYR A 171 -0.72 -1.20 16.71
CA TYR A 171 -0.43 -0.93 15.30
C TYR A 171 -0.68 0.54 14.94
N VAL A 172 -1.76 1.16 15.42
CA VAL A 172 -2.02 2.60 15.20
C VAL A 172 -0.83 3.45 15.68
N ILE A 173 -0.33 3.16 16.88
CA ILE A 173 0.80 3.89 17.45
C ILE A 173 2.08 3.63 16.64
N ILE A 174 2.41 2.39 16.32
CA ILE A 174 3.61 2.02 15.58
C ILE A 174 3.61 2.66 14.19
N PHE A 175 2.52 2.57 13.45
CA PHE A 175 2.43 3.13 12.11
C PHE A 175 2.37 4.66 12.10
N GLY A 176 1.67 5.26 13.06
CA GLY A 176 1.60 6.72 13.19
C GLY A 176 2.96 7.34 13.50
N LEU A 177 3.71 6.77 14.43
CA LEU A 177 5.07 7.21 14.75
C LEU A 177 6.06 6.80 13.65
N GLY A 178 5.91 5.63 13.08
CA GLY A 178 6.77 5.11 12.00
C GLY A 178 6.69 5.94 10.72
N ALA A 179 5.58 6.61 10.46
CA ALA A 179 5.44 7.50 9.31
C ALA A 179 6.51 8.61 9.28
N ALA A 180 6.88 9.13 10.45
CA ALA A 180 7.92 10.15 10.58
C ALA A 180 9.35 9.62 10.32
N LEU A 181 9.51 8.29 10.24
CA LEU A 181 10.80 7.64 10.02
C LEU A 181 10.91 7.04 8.59
N TYR A 182 9.87 7.14 7.78
CA TYR A 182 9.85 6.54 6.44
C TYR A 182 10.68 7.35 5.43
N PRO A 183 11.87 6.87 5.01
CA PRO A 183 12.86 7.70 4.33
C PRO A 183 12.34 8.29 3.02
N GLN A 184 11.63 7.51 2.20
CA GLN A 184 11.12 7.96 0.90
C GLN A 184 10.12 9.09 1.04
N ALA A 185 9.25 9.04 2.04
CA ALA A 185 8.27 10.10 2.27
C ALA A 185 8.93 11.37 2.83
N ILE A 186 9.92 11.21 3.71
CA ILE A 186 10.68 12.35 4.25
C ILE A 186 11.44 13.08 3.13
N GLN A 187 12.09 12.35 2.23
CA GLN A 187 12.77 12.96 1.07
C GLN A 187 11.79 13.75 0.19
N ARG A 188 10.56 13.27 -0.02
CA ARG A 188 9.52 14.02 -0.76
C ARG A 188 9.04 15.25 0.00
N ILE A 189 8.96 15.20 1.34
CA ILE A 189 8.66 16.37 2.17
C ILE A 189 9.78 17.41 2.03
N TYR A 190 11.05 17.02 2.06
CA TYR A 190 12.19 17.90 1.89
C TYR A 190 12.23 18.52 0.50
N ALA A 191 11.94 17.75 -0.54
CA ALA A 191 11.90 18.20 -1.94
C ALA A 191 10.69 19.08 -2.29
N ALA A 192 9.71 19.24 -1.41
CA ALA A 192 8.54 20.06 -1.67
C ALA A 192 8.94 21.52 -1.93
N ARG A 193 8.43 22.09 -3.04
CA ARG A 193 8.80 23.44 -3.50
C ARG A 193 8.43 24.55 -2.51
N SER A 194 7.35 24.37 -1.76
CA SER A 194 6.89 25.33 -0.75
C SER A 194 5.96 24.69 0.26
N GLY A 195 5.82 25.30 1.44
CA GLY A 195 4.86 24.85 2.44
C GLY A 195 3.40 24.88 1.98
N ALA A 196 3.05 25.72 1.01
CA ALA A 196 1.71 25.74 0.41
C ALA A 196 1.47 24.51 -0.46
N VAL A 197 2.45 24.10 -1.27
CA VAL A 197 2.41 22.87 -2.08
C VAL A 197 2.33 21.67 -1.15
N LEU A 198 3.14 21.61 -0.11
CA LEU A 198 3.11 20.53 0.87
C LEU A 198 1.73 20.38 1.53
N ARG A 199 1.12 21.48 1.99
CA ARG A 199 -0.23 21.45 2.58
C ARG A 199 -1.29 20.93 1.60
N ARG A 200 -1.24 21.33 0.33
CA ARG A 200 -2.15 20.79 -0.71
C ARG A 200 -1.95 19.30 -0.93
N SER A 201 -0.69 18.86 -0.99
CA SER A 201 -0.37 17.43 -1.12
C SER A 201 -0.87 16.63 0.07
N LEU A 202 -0.71 17.13 1.29
CA LEU A 202 -1.22 16.50 2.51
C LEU A 202 -2.76 16.44 2.50
N ALA A 203 -3.45 17.49 2.04
CA ALA A 203 -4.91 17.48 1.92
C ALA A 203 -5.42 16.39 0.96
N VAL A 204 -4.76 16.19 -0.18
CA VAL A 204 -5.08 15.10 -1.11
C VAL A 204 -4.74 13.73 -0.49
N MET A 205 -3.60 13.64 0.19
CA MET A 205 -3.13 12.41 0.82
C MET A 205 -4.09 11.90 1.93
N VAL A 206 -4.91 12.75 2.53
CA VAL A 206 -5.93 12.31 3.51
C VAL A 206 -6.96 11.37 2.88
N PHE A 207 -7.32 11.58 1.62
CA PHE A 207 -8.39 10.83 0.94
C PHE A 207 -7.89 9.58 0.20
N LEU A 208 -6.72 9.65 -0.45
CA LEU A 208 -6.22 8.56 -1.28
C LEU A 208 -6.02 7.23 -0.51
N PRO A 209 -5.41 7.22 0.69
CA PRO A 209 -5.27 6.00 1.47
C PRO A 209 -6.61 5.42 1.94
N LEU A 210 -7.60 6.28 2.25
CA LEU A 210 -8.94 5.82 2.60
C LEU A 210 -9.61 5.12 1.42
N LEU A 211 -9.47 5.67 0.21
CA LEU A 211 -9.98 5.04 -1.01
C LEU A 211 -9.34 3.67 -1.24
N SER A 212 -8.02 3.58 -1.18
CA SER A 212 -7.31 2.31 -1.37
C SER A 212 -7.69 1.26 -0.31
N SER A 213 -7.87 1.69 0.94
CA SER A 213 -8.33 0.81 2.02
C SER A 213 -9.75 0.31 1.79
N LEU A 214 -10.64 1.20 1.34
CA LEU A 214 -12.01 0.83 1.01
C LEU A 214 -12.05 -0.26 -0.06
N VAL A 215 -11.27 -0.08 -1.13
CA VAL A 215 -11.15 -1.09 -2.20
C VAL A 215 -10.61 -2.40 -1.66
N ALA A 216 -9.49 -2.37 -0.93
CA ALA A 216 -8.86 -3.57 -0.40
C ALA A 216 -9.80 -4.36 0.53
N VAL A 217 -10.53 -3.65 1.40
CA VAL A 217 -11.50 -4.27 2.32
C VAL A 217 -12.66 -4.86 1.55
N THR A 218 -13.23 -4.12 0.60
CA THR A 218 -14.39 -4.58 -0.19
C THR A 218 -14.03 -5.81 -0.99
N VAL A 219 -12.89 -5.81 -1.70
CA VAL A 219 -12.40 -6.98 -2.45
C VAL A 219 -12.14 -8.17 -1.52
N GLY A 220 -11.46 -7.93 -0.39
CA GLY A 220 -11.14 -8.99 0.57
C GLY A 220 -12.39 -9.62 1.20
N VAL A 221 -13.39 -8.82 1.56
CA VAL A 221 -14.66 -9.30 2.13
C VAL A 221 -15.47 -10.08 1.08
N THR A 222 -15.53 -9.57 -0.14
CA THR A 222 -16.22 -10.25 -1.27
C THR A 222 -15.55 -11.57 -1.61
N ALA A 223 -14.22 -11.58 -1.70
CA ALA A 223 -13.48 -12.81 -1.97
C ALA A 223 -13.69 -13.85 -0.86
N ALA A 224 -13.69 -13.46 0.40
CA ALA A 224 -13.95 -14.36 1.50
C ALA A 224 -15.35 -14.99 1.45
N ALA A 225 -16.34 -14.25 0.95
CA ALA A 225 -17.71 -14.75 0.79
C ALA A 225 -17.88 -15.71 -0.40
N HIS A 226 -17.20 -15.44 -1.53
CA HIS A 226 -17.44 -16.14 -2.80
C HIS A 226 -16.35 -17.16 -3.17
N VAL A 227 -15.17 -17.06 -2.58
CA VAL A 227 -14.02 -17.95 -2.84
C VAL A 227 -13.48 -18.48 -1.51
N PRO A 228 -14.20 -19.39 -0.84
CA PRO A 228 -13.74 -19.96 0.43
C PRO A 228 -12.47 -20.79 0.21
N GLY A 229 -11.58 -20.79 1.20
CA GLY A 229 -10.36 -21.61 1.20
C GLY A 229 -9.10 -20.93 0.66
N LEU A 230 -9.13 -19.61 0.36
CA LEU A 230 -7.92 -18.85 0.06
C LEU A 230 -7.19 -18.49 1.36
N GLU A 231 -6.19 -19.29 1.73
CA GLU A 231 -5.38 -19.07 2.94
C GLU A 231 -3.89 -18.96 2.61
N GLY A 232 -3.13 -18.27 3.49
CA GLY A 232 -1.68 -18.11 3.36
C GLY A 232 -1.26 -17.49 2.03
N ALA A 233 -0.32 -18.12 1.33
CA ALA A 233 0.21 -17.64 0.05
C ALA A 233 -0.84 -17.64 -1.10
N ALA A 234 -1.92 -18.39 -0.98
CA ALA A 234 -3.01 -18.35 -1.94
C ALA A 234 -3.84 -17.06 -1.82
N ALA A 235 -3.94 -16.49 -0.62
CA ALA A 235 -4.61 -15.21 -0.39
C ALA A 235 -3.91 -14.03 -1.10
N ASP A 236 -2.60 -14.11 -1.34
CA ASP A 236 -1.86 -13.08 -2.09
C ASP A 236 -2.29 -12.98 -3.57
N ARG A 237 -2.98 -14.01 -4.07
CA ARG A 237 -3.52 -14.07 -5.45
C ARG A 237 -5.00 -13.72 -5.53
N VAL A 238 -5.62 -13.28 -4.42
CA VAL A 238 -7.07 -13.03 -4.34
C VAL A 238 -7.56 -12.10 -5.45
N LEU A 239 -6.80 -11.07 -5.75
CA LEU A 239 -7.16 -10.11 -6.79
C LEU A 239 -7.23 -10.78 -8.17
N SER A 240 -6.22 -11.58 -8.53
CA SER A 240 -6.20 -12.31 -9.80
C SER A 240 -7.34 -13.32 -9.89
N VAL A 241 -7.67 -14.00 -8.79
CA VAL A 241 -8.81 -14.94 -8.75
C VAL A 241 -10.13 -14.22 -8.97
N VAL A 242 -10.35 -13.09 -8.32
CA VAL A 242 -11.53 -12.25 -8.52
C VAL A 242 -11.62 -11.75 -9.97
N PHE A 243 -10.50 -11.31 -10.55
CA PHE A 243 -10.47 -10.93 -11.98
C PHE A 243 -10.89 -12.05 -12.90
N HIS A 244 -10.37 -13.26 -12.72
CA HIS A 244 -10.77 -14.42 -13.54
C HIS A 244 -12.25 -14.78 -13.40
N GLN A 245 -12.81 -14.68 -12.20
CA GLN A 245 -14.23 -14.93 -12.00
C GLN A 245 -15.11 -13.90 -12.73
N VAL A 246 -14.71 -12.62 -12.70
CA VAL A 246 -15.44 -11.57 -13.41
C VAL A 246 -15.30 -11.72 -14.92
N GLN A 247 -14.11 -12.03 -15.40
CA GLN A 247 -13.89 -12.32 -16.82
C GLN A 247 -14.81 -13.42 -17.33
N ALA A 248 -15.01 -14.47 -16.53
CA ALA A 248 -15.91 -15.57 -16.86
C ALA A 248 -17.41 -15.19 -16.80
N SER A 249 -17.77 -14.17 -16.00
CA SER A 249 -19.17 -13.82 -15.71
C SER A 249 -19.74 -12.70 -16.59
N SER A 250 -18.90 -11.89 -17.25
CA SER A 250 -19.36 -10.74 -18.04
C SER A 250 -18.47 -10.43 -19.24
N ALA A 251 -19.10 -10.03 -20.37
CA ALA A 251 -18.38 -9.54 -21.56
C ALA A 251 -17.54 -8.27 -21.25
N PHE A 252 -17.95 -7.46 -20.29
CA PHE A 252 -17.20 -6.28 -19.82
C PHE A 252 -15.94 -6.68 -19.04
N GLY A 253 -16.00 -7.76 -18.25
CA GLY A 253 -14.83 -8.30 -17.53
C GLY A 253 -13.71 -8.77 -18.47
N TYR A 254 -14.08 -9.24 -19.67
CA TYR A 254 -13.11 -9.67 -20.69
C TYR A 254 -12.22 -8.54 -21.22
N TRP A 255 -12.75 -7.30 -21.27
CA TRP A 255 -12.00 -6.13 -21.74
C TRP A 255 -11.20 -5.39 -20.65
N LEU A 256 -11.40 -5.76 -19.39
CA LEU A 256 -10.74 -5.13 -18.24
C LEU A 256 -9.41 -5.82 -17.84
N VAL A 257 -9.15 -7.00 -18.34
CA VAL A 257 -7.96 -7.82 -18.10
C VAL A 257 -7.12 -7.91 -19.36
#